data_e0d4a25b5de9c50f8382c6ba0f3f4705
#
_entry.id   e0d4a25b5de9c50f8382c6ba0f3f4705
#
_cell.length_a   1.000
_cell.length_b   1.000
_cell.length_c   1.000
_cell.angle_alpha   90.00
_cell.angle_beta   90.00
_cell.angle_gamma   90.00
#
_symmetry.space_group_name_H-M   'P 1'
#
loop_
_entity.id
_entity.type
_entity.pdbx_description
1 polymer ?
#
loop_
_entity_poly.entity_id
_entity_poly.type
_entity_poly.pdbx_seq_one_letter_code
_entity_poly.pdbx_strand_id
1 'polypeptide(L)'
;MIKSLLTAAGACVALAFALPAAAAPADFNGVWSGDQGVLWDTSVKAGQPPNAPFTPEYKAKYQAALDASKAGKPMADPPAMCLPPGTPRIMASPFPFEFVVTDKVVYILYEYMSQVRRIYIGADAPKGMGLPTFNGRSTGKWEGDTLVVETTELNPMSVLDTTHLPVSAELKSVERMKLLSPDKMQVEITLIDPKAYTKPWTTLRTYTRKPGEQILQYVCEENNRNPVGEDGTTGFVGPK
;
A
#
# COMPACT_ATOMS: atom_id res chain seq x y z
N MET A 1 -17.97 -47.07 -72.46
CA MET A 1 -17.90 -47.24 -70.99
C MET A 1 -17.07 -46.07 -70.44
N ILE A 2 -17.71 -45.05 -69.95
CA ILE A 2 -17.06 -43.83 -69.40
C ILE A 2 -17.26 -43.90 -67.90
N LYS A 3 -16.12 -44.01 -67.16
CA LYS A 3 -16.13 -43.99 -65.70
C LYS A 3 -15.99 -42.53 -65.22
N SER A 4 -17.01 -42.07 -64.52
CA SER A 4 -17.10 -40.75 -63.90
C SER A 4 -16.32 -40.80 -62.56
N LEU A 5 -15.28 -39.95 -62.37
CA LEU A 5 -14.62 -39.73 -61.11
C LEU A 5 -15.34 -38.59 -60.38
N LEU A 6 -15.95 -38.88 -59.24
CA LEU A 6 -16.41 -37.87 -58.29
C LEU A 6 -15.23 -37.45 -57.39
N THR A 7 -14.81 -36.19 -57.50
CA THR A 7 -13.91 -35.55 -56.57
C THR A 7 -14.70 -34.94 -55.40
N ALA A 8 -14.49 -35.50 -54.18
CA ALA A 8 -15.07 -34.90 -52.96
C ALA A 8 -14.12 -33.78 -52.47
N ALA A 9 -14.63 -32.54 -52.50
CA ALA A 9 -13.91 -31.41 -51.91
C ALA A 9 -14.24 -31.36 -50.41
N GLY A 10 -13.26 -31.67 -49.56
CA GLY A 10 -13.37 -31.52 -48.10
C GLY A 10 -13.20 -30.05 -47.69
N ALA A 11 -14.22 -29.44 -47.16
CA ALA A 11 -14.12 -28.11 -46.57
C ALA A 11 -13.54 -28.18 -45.15
N CYS A 12 -12.29 -27.74 -44.98
CA CYS A 12 -11.68 -27.52 -43.66
C CYS A 12 -12.30 -26.26 -43.05
N VAL A 13 -13.15 -26.42 -42.03
CA VAL A 13 -13.61 -25.33 -41.18
C VAL A 13 -12.48 -25.03 -40.15
N ALA A 14 -11.75 -23.95 -40.38
CA ALA A 14 -10.81 -23.43 -39.40
C ALA A 14 -11.57 -22.75 -38.24
N LEU A 15 -11.66 -23.40 -37.09
CA LEU A 15 -12.12 -22.74 -35.86
C LEU A 15 -11.04 -21.72 -35.43
N ALA A 16 -11.31 -20.45 -35.67
CA ALA A 16 -10.52 -19.36 -35.10
C ALA A 16 -10.88 -19.24 -33.61
N PHE A 17 -10.01 -19.72 -32.72
CA PHE A 17 -10.08 -19.40 -31.29
C PHE A 17 -9.72 -17.91 -31.14
N ALA A 18 -10.72 -17.07 -30.91
CA ALA A 18 -10.49 -15.70 -30.48
C ALA A 18 -9.89 -15.75 -29.09
N LEU A 19 -8.60 -15.43 -28.94
CA LEU A 19 -8.00 -15.16 -27.65
C LEU A 19 -8.73 -13.96 -27.03
N PRO A 20 -9.13 -14.03 -25.75
CA PRO A 20 -9.73 -12.88 -25.11
C PRO A 20 -8.73 -11.72 -25.17
N ALA A 21 -9.15 -10.59 -25.75
CA ALA A 21 -8.35 -9.38 -25.72
C ALA A 21 -8.05 -9.05 -24.25
N ALA A 22 -6.76 -8.87 -23.92
CA ALA A 22 -6.38 -8.42 -22.59
C ALA A 22 -7.12 -7.10 -22.33
N ALA A 23 -7.91 -7.03 -21.27
CA ALA A 23 -8.57 -5.79 -20.88
C ALA A 23 -7.49 -4.72 -20.69
N ALA A 24 -7.74 -3.51 -21.20
CA ALA A 24 -6.84 -2.38 -20.97
C ALA A 24 -6.69 -2.15 -19.46
N PRO A 25 -5.49 -1.78 -18.99
CA PRO A 25 -5.29 -1.46 -17.59
C PRO A 25 -6.29 -0.39 -17.13
N ALA A 26 -6.80 -0.52 -15.91
CA ALA A 26 -7.69 0.47 -15.34
C ALA A 26 -6.96 1.83 -15.22
N ASP A 27 -7.66 2.93 -15.53
CA ASP A 27 -7.09 4.27 -15.42
C ASP A 27 -7.09 4.74 -13.97
N PHE A 28 -5.96 4.57 -13.29
CA PHE A 28 -5.74 5.07 -11.93
C PHE A 28 -5.26 6.52 -11.87
N ASN A 29 -4.89 7.14 -13.00
CA ASN A 29 -4.30 8.48 -13.02
C ASN A 29 -5.15 9.51 -12.27
N GLY A 30 -4.47 10.46 -11.61
CA GLY A 30 -5.08 11.58 -10.90
C GLY A 30 -5.03 11.45 -9.38
N VAL A 31 -5.66 12.41 -8.71
CA VAL A 31 -5.61 12.59 -7.26
C VAL A 31 -6.70 11.79 -6.57
N TRP A 32 -6.34 11.19 -5.44
CA TRP A 32 -7.19 10.33 -4.62
C TRP A 32 -7.09 10.69 -3.15
N SER A 33 -8.20 10.58 -2.43
CA SER A 33 -8.26 10.74 -0.98
C SER A 33 -8.86 9.52 -0.31
N GLY A 34 -8.31 9.14 0.85
CA GLY A 34 -8.82 8.00 1.64
C GLY A 34 -10.18 8.28 2.26
N ASP A 35 -11.04 7.27 2.30
CA ASP A 35 -12.38 7.37 2.91
C ASP A 35 -12.40 6.95 4.37
N GLN A 36 -11.39 6.18 4.82
CA GLN A 36 -11.27 5.70 6.19
C GLN A 36 -10.27 6.56 6.98
N GLY A 37 -10.34 6.45 8.30
CA GLY A 37 -9.39 7.11 9.20
C GLY A 37 -7.99 6.50 9.16
N VAL A 38 -7.10 7.05 9.98
CA VAL A 38 -5.66 6.73 10.03
C VAL A 38 -5.33 5.39 10.68
N LEU A 39 -6.28 4.76 11.38
CA LEU A 39 -6.05 3.46 12.01
C LEU A 39 -5.92 2.38 10.94
N TRP A 40 -4.97 1.47 11.17
CA TRP A 40 -4.71 0.39 10.22
C TRP A 40 -5.85 -0.58 10.08
N ASP A 41 -6.40 -1.05 11.20
CA ASP A 41 -7.51 -1.99 11.20
C ASP A 41 -8.84 -1.28 10.96
N THR A 42 -9.33 -1.35 9.73
CA THR A 42 -10.61 -0.78 9.32
C THR A 42 -11.83 -1.60 9.76
N SER A 43 -11.62 -2.79 10.31
CA SER A 43 -12.69 -3.68 10.78
C SER A 43 -13.19 -3.36 12.19
N VAL A 44 -12.45 -2.51 12.92
CA VAL A 44 -12.79 -2.10 14.29
C VAL A 44 -13.07 -0.60 14.39
N LYS A 45 -13.84 -0.21 15.38
CA LYS A 45 -14.10 1.21 15.65
C LYS A 45 -12.88 1.86 16.34
N ALA A 46 -12.73 3.16 16.16
CA ALA A 46 -11.71 3.92 16.86
C ALA A 46 -11.80 3.69 18.39
N GLY A 47 -10.65 3.49 19.03
CA GLY A 47 -10.54 3.17 20.46
C GLY A 47 -10.72 1.69 20.81
N GLN A 48 -11.04 0.83 19.85
CA GLN A 48 -11.06 -0.61 20.04
C GLN A 48 -9.71 -1.24 19.70
N PRO A 49 -9.31 -2.35 20.36
CA PRO A 49 -8.10 -3.06 19.99
C PRO A 49 -8.23 -3.65 18.57
N PRO A 50 -7.14 -3.70 17.80
CA PRO A 50 -7.16 -4.29 16.47
C PRO A 50 -7.37 -5.80 16.52
N ASN A 51 -7.95 -6.35 15.46
CA ASN A 51 -8.07 -7.80 15.23
C ASN A 51 -6.76 -8.41 14.67
N ALA A 52 -5.62 -7.84 15.03
CA ALA A 52 -4.32 -8.30 14.57
C ALA A 52 -4.01 -9.70 15.11
N PRO A 53 -3.65 -10.67 14.25
CA PRO A 53 -3.31 -12.03 14.66
C PRO A 53 -1.86 -12.09 15.18
N PHE A 54 -1.54 -11.32 16.20
CA PHE A 54 -0.20 -11.23 16.76
C PHE A 54 0.37 -12.56 17.22
N THR A 55 1.68 -12.74 17.03
CA THR A 55 2.44 -13.68 17.83
C THR A 55 2.52 -13.22 19.29
N PRO A 56 2.78 -14.11 20.28
CA PRO A 56 2.90 -13.70 21.68
C PRO A 56 3.91 -12.57 21.90
N GLU A 57 5.05 -12.61 21.23
CA GLU A 57 6.09 -11.58 21.32
C GLU A 57 5.59 -10.21 20.84
N TYR A 58 4.96 -10.16 19.68
CA TYR A 58 4.51 -8.89 19.09
C TYR A 58 3.25 -8.34 19.76
N LYS A 59 2.43 -9.23 20.33
CA LYS A 59 1.35 -8.81 21.24
C LYS A 59 1.89 -8.09 22.48
N ALA A 60 2.97 -8.61 23.08
CA ALA A 60 3.62 -7.96 24.22
C ALA A 60 4.25 -6.60 23.83
N LYS A 61 4.88 -6.50 22.65
CA LYS A 61 5.41 -5.22 22.14
C LYS A 61 4.31 -4.19 21.95
N TYR A 62 3.18 -4.60 21.34
CA TYR A 62 2.03 -3.70 21.16
C TYR A 62 1.44 -3.25 22.51
N GLN A 63 1.28 -4.15 23.47
CA GLN A 63 0.79 -3.82 24.80
C GLN A 63 1.72 -2.82 25.51
N ALA A 64 3.04 -3.03 25.42
CA ALA A 64 4.03 -2.11 25.99
C ALA A 64 3.93 -0.69 25.37
N ALA A 65 3.68 -0.58 24.05
CA ALA A 65 3.46 0.70 23.39
C ALA A 65 2.20 1.42 23.92
N LEU A 66 1.10 0.67 24.09
CA LEU A 66 -0.13 1.21 24.65
C LEU A 66 0.03 1.69 26.12
N ASP A 67 0.76 0.92 26.91
CA ASP A 67 1.00 1.24 28.31
C ASP A 67 1.91 2.45 28.46
N ALA A 68 2.95 2.56 27.62
CA ALA A 68 3.80 3.76 27.55
C ALA A 68 2.98 5.01 27.17
N SER A 69 2.10 4.88 26.17
CA SER A 69 1.23 5.98 25.78
C SER A 69 0.29 6.42 26.89
N LYS A 70 -0.35 5.47 27.61
CA LYS A 70 -1.18 5.77 28.78
C LYS A 70 -0.41 6.43 29.93
N ALA A 71 0.87 6.10 30.08
CA ALA A 71 1.75 6.71 31.07
C ALA A 71 2.27 8.10 30.66
N GLY A 72 1.83 8.64 29.50
CA GLY A 72 2.31 9.92 28.97
C GLY A 72 3.73 9.89 28.41
N LYS A 73 4.23 8.69 28.09
CA LYS A 73 5.56 8.47 27.50
C LYS A 73 5.40 7.66 26.20
N PRO A 74 4.72 8.21 25.17
CA PRO A 74 4.51 7.49 23.93
C PRO A 74 5.85 7.14 23.28
N MET A 75 5.87 6.01 22.57
CA MET A 75 7.04 5.63 21.75
C MET A 75 7.20 6.63 20.60
N ALA A 76 8.45 6.82 20.18
CA ALA A 76 8.76 7.67 19.04
C ALA A 76 8.06 7.16 17.77
N ASP A 77 7.31 8.05 17.13
CA ASP A 77 6.63 7.77 15.85
C ASP A 77 7.45 8.43 14.73
N PRO A 78 7.89 7.69 13.67
CA PRO A 78 8.67 8.26 12.59
C PRO A 78 8.14 9.59 12.03
N PRO A 79 6.84 9.75 11.73
CA PRO A 79 6.31 11.03 11.30
C PRO A 79 6.48 12.19 12.28
N ALA A 80 6.49 11.95 13.57
CA ALA A 80 6.72 13.00 14.56
C ALA A 80 8.18 13.51 14.54
N MET A 81 9.09 12.73 14.00
CA MET A 81 10.49 13.08 13.78
C MET A 81 10.77 13.50 12.32
N CYS A 82 9.75 13.87 11.56
CA CYS A 82 9.83 14.17 10.13
C CYS A 82 10.42 13.04 9.27
N LEU A 83 10.35 11.80 9.76
CA LEU A 83 10.65 10.61 8.95
C LEU A 83 9.38 10.09 8.26
N PRO A 84 9.50 9.49 7.08
CA PRO A 84 8.34 8.95 6.39
C PRO A 84 7.56 7.92 7.21
N PRO A 85 6.23 7.86 7.11
CA PRO A 85 5.43 6.82 7.79
C PRO A 85 5.71 5.42 7.27
N GLY A 86 6.23 5.33 6.04
CA GLY A 86 6.53 4.08 5.36
C GLY A 86 5.32 3.40 4.72
N THR A 87 5.61 2.48 3.80
CA THR A 87 4.62 1.59 3.19
C THR A 87 4.39 0.40 4.15
N PRO A 88 3.15 -0.09 4.35
CA PRO A 88 1.93 0.38 3.72
C PRO A 88 1.19 1.49 4.49
N ARG A 89 1.68 1.94 5.65
CA ARG A 89 1.02 2.93 6.52
C ARG A 89 0.64 4.23 5.78
N ILE A 90 1.48 4.68 4.84
CA ILE A 90 1.24 5.92 4.10
C ILE A 90 -0.10 5.89 3.34
N MET A 91 -0.58 4.71 2.95
CA MET A 91 -1.90 4.52 2.34
C MET A 91 -3.06 4.81 3.30
N ALA A 92 -2.79 4.85 4.61
CA ALA A 92 -3.76 5.21 5.64
C ALA A 92 -3.66 6.69 6.05
N SER A 93 -2.81 7.49 5.41
CA SER A 93 -2.67 8.90 5.76
C SER A 93 -3.93 9.69 5.36
N PRO A 94 -4.26 10.78 6.08
CA PRO A 94 -5.41 11.62 5.75
C PRO A 94 -5.13 12.59 4.59
N PHE A 95 -3.92 12.56 4.04
CA PHE A 95 -3.50 13.42 2.95
C PHE A 95 -3.79 12.78 1.59
N PRO A 96 -4.06 13.57 0.55
CA PRO A 96 -4.25 13.05 -0.80
C PRO A 96 -2.95 12.51 -1.40
N PHE A 97 -3.10 11.72 -2.43
CA PHE A 97 -1.99 11.24 -3.25
C PHE A 97 -2.41 11.15 -4.72
N GLU A 98 -1.45 11.17 -5.61
CA GLU A 98 -1.66 11.14 -7.05
C GLU A 98 -1.03 9.91 -7.68
N PHE A 99 -1.79 9.22 -8.52
CA PHE A 99 -1.26 8.18 -9.39
C PHE A 99 -0.80 8.77 -10.72
N VAL A 100 0.40 8.37 -11.14
CA VAL A 100 0.92 8.57 -12.50
C VAL A 100 1.31 7.22 -13.06
N VAL A 101 0.51 6.72 -13.99
CA VAL A 101 0.68 5.39 -14.58
C VAL A 101 1.44 5.50 -15.89
N THR A 102 2.53 4.73 -16.01
CA THR A 102 3.28 4.54 -17.25
C THR A 102 3.38 3.04 -17.57
N ASP A 103 3.87 2.69 -18.75
CA ASP A 103 4.00 1.28 -19.16
C ASP A 103 4.94 0.46 -18.26
N LYS A 104 5.95 1.10 -17.67
CA LYS A 104 7.01 0.42 -16.90
C LYS A 104 6.96 0.68 -15.41
N VAL A 105 6.38 1.80 -15.00
CA VAL A 105 6.36 2.22 -13.59
C VAL A 105 5.03 2.89 -13.30
N VAL A 106 4.42 2.51 -12.19
CA VAL A 106 3.35 3.29 -11.57
C VAL A 106 3.98 4.09 -10.44
N TYR A 107 3.84 5.41 -10.51
CA TYR A 107 4.24 6.31 -9.43
C TYR A 107 3.04 6.62 -8.57
N ILE A 108 3.26 6.64 -7.25
CA ILE A 108 2.32 7.23 -6.31
C ILE A 108 3.04 8.38 -5.64
N LEU A 109 2.55 9.60 -5.92
CA LEU A 109 3.05 10.84 -5.36
C LEU A 109 2.20 11.16 -4.15
N TYR A 110 2.76 11.08 -2.96
CA TYR A 110 2.02 11.41 -1.73
C TYR A 110 2.29 12.87 -1.35
N GLU A 111 1.23 13.61 -1.05
CA GLU A 111 1.39 14.92 -0.42
C GLU A 111 2.10 14.77 0.92
N TYR A 112 1.69 13.77 1.72
CA TYR A 112 2.28 13.55 3.03
C TYR A 112 3.77 13.26 2.96
N MET A 113 4.56 14.09 3.62
CA MET A 113 6.03 14.04 3.64
C MET A 113 6.68 14.11 2.24
N SER A 114 5.96 14.62 1.22
CA SER A 114 6.43 14.72 -0.17
C SER A 114 7.05 13.41 -0.67
N GLN A 115 6.45 12.28 -0.35
CA GLN A 115 7.00 10.95 -0.67
C GLN A 115 6.64 10.53 -2.09
N VAL A 116 7.57 9.83 -2.74
CA VAL A 116 7.35 9.19 -4.05
C VAL A 116 7.59 7.71 -3.92
N ARG A 117 6.57 6.91 -4.22
CA ARG A 117 6.68 5.45 -4.33
C ARG A 117 6.72 5.04 -5.80
N ARG A 118 7.64 4.17 -6.15
CA ARG A 118 7.77 3.59 -7.48
C ARG A 118 7.37 2.12 -7.44
N ILE A 119 6.40 1.74 -8.26
CA ILE A 119 5.97 0.37 -8.45
C ILE A 119 6.43 -0.04 -9.84
N TYR A 120 7.44 -0.89 -9.92
CA TYR A 120 7.99 -1.36 -11.19
C TYR A 120 7.12 -2.46 -11.77
N ILE A 121 6.69 -2.30 -13.03
CA ILE A 121 5.78 -3.23 -13.70
C ILE A 121 6.59 -4.22 -14.55
N GLY A 122 6.29 -5.50 -14.36
CA GLY A 122 6.89 -6.58 -15.15
C GLY A 122 8.24 -7.08 -14.66
N ALA A 123 8.91 -7.87 -15.51
CA ALA A 123 10.12 -8.61 -15.17
C ALA A 123 11.39 -7.75 -15.12
N ASP A 124 11.37 -6.56 -15.74
CA ASP A 124 12.53 -5.66 -15.82
C ASP A 124 12.69 -4.76 -14.60
N ALA A 125 11.97 -5.05 -13.50
CA ALA A 125 12.12 -4.31 -12.26
C ALA A 125 13.58 -4.34 -11.78
N PRO A 126 14.17 -3.19 -11.42
CA PRO A 126 15.54 -3.16 -10.90
C PRO A 126 15.68 -4.11 -9.72
N LYS A 127 16.79 -4.83 -9.64
CA LYS A 127 17.09 -5.65 -8.47
C LYS A 127 17.17 -4.75 -7.25
N GLY A 128 16.59 -5.20 -6.12
CA GLY A 128 16.73 -4.50 -4.85
C GLY A 128 18.20 -4.37 -4.44
N MET A 129 18.53 -3.32 -3.72
CA MET A 129 19.88 -3.12 -3.19
C MET A 129 20.08 -3.82 -1.83
N GLY A 130 19.03 -4.51 -1.34
CA GLY A 130 19.05 -5.15 -0.01
C GLY A 130 19.08 -4.14 1.14
N LEU A 131 18.82 -2.87 0.87
CA LEU A 131 18.78 -1.80 1.87
C LEU A 131 17.33 -1.46 2.21
N PRO A 132 16.88 -1.70 3.44
CA PRO A 132 15.54 -1.35 3.87
C PRO A 132 15.29 0.16 3.77
N THR A 133 14.14 0.54 3.19
CA THR A 133 13.69 1.93 3.11
C THR A 133 12.27 2.07 3.62
N PHE A 134 11.82 3.28 3.93
CA PHE A 134 10.44 3.51 4.37
C PHE A 134 9.41 3.10 3.31
N ASN A 135 9.69 3.35 2.04
CA ASN A 135 8.79 2.95 0.95
C ASN A 135 9.00 1.50 0.49
N GLY A 136 10.07 0.85 0.92
CA GLY A 136 10.44 -0.49 0.48
C GLY A 136 10.75 -0.54 -1.02
N ARG A 137 10.76 -1.75 -1.55
CA ARG A 137 10.86 -2.03 -2.98
C ARG A 137 9.55 -2.65 -3.46
N SER A 138 8.87 -1.95 -4.37
CA SER A 138 7.58 -2.39 -4.90
C SER A 138 7.71 -2.88 -6.34
N THR A 139 7.18 -4.08 -6.60
CA THR A 139 6.99 -4.62 -7.95
C THR A 139 5.52 -4.89 -8.19
N GLY A 140 5.06 -4.67 -9.40
CA GLY A 140 3.65 -4.80 -9.74
C GLY A 140 3.41 -5.60 -11.01
N LYS A 141 2.21 -6.13 -11.12
CA LYS A 141 1.68 -6.73 -12.35
C LYS A 141 0.20 -6.41 -12.48
N TRP A 142 -0.25 -6.34 -13.71
CA TRP A 142 -1.68 -6.24 -14.00
C TRP A 142 -2.31 -7.63 -14.09
N GLU A 143 -3.38 -7.84 -13.35
CA GLU A 143 -4.25 -9.00 -13.45
C GLU A 143 -5.63 -8.51 -13.93
N GLY A 144 -5.81 -8.42 -15.24
CA GLY A 144 -6.97 -7.77 -15.84
C GLY A 144 -6.99 -6.27 -15.51
N ASP A 145 -8.04 -5.83 -14.82
CA ASP A 145 -8.24 -4.45 -14.35
C ASP A 145 -7.63 -4.16 -12.96
N THR A 146 -6.96 -5.13 -12.36
CA THR A 146 -6.43 -5.06 -11.00
C THR A 146 -4.92 -4.93 -11.02
N LEU A 147 -4.37 -3.90 -10.37
CA LEU A 147 -2.94 -3.77 -10.12
C LEU A 147 -2.59 -4.53 -8.85
N VAL A 148 -1.79 -5.57 -8.98
CA VAL A 148 -1.27 -6.36 -7.86
C VAL A 148 0.16 -5.94 -7.58
N VAL A 149 0.43 -5.47 -6.37
CA VAL A 149 1.73 -4.93 -5.94
C VAL A 149 2.28 -5.73 -4.79
N GLU A 150 3.53 -6.15 -4.89
CA GLU A 150 4.30 -6.74 -3.80
C GLU A 150 5.38 -5.76 -3.35
N THR A 151 5.50 -5.54 -2.03
CA THR A 151 6.52 -4.66 -1.42
C THR A 151 7.30 -5.41 -0.36
N THR A 152 8.62 -5.33 -0.48
CA THR A 152 9.61 -5.91 0.43
C THR A 152 10.67 -4.86 0.79
N GLU A 153 11.71 -5.22 1.53
CA GLU A 153 12.81 -4.32 1.93
C GLU A 153 12.29 -3.09 2.69
N LEU A 154 11.30 -3.31 3.58
CA LEU A 154 10.70 -2.27 4.40
C LEU A 154 11.55 -1.95 5.63
N ASN A 155 11.63 -0.66 6.00
CA ASN A 155 12.39 -0.23 7.17
C ASN A 155 11.74 -0.77 8.46
N PRO A 156 12.50 -1.44 9.35
CA PRO A 156 11.98 -2.00 10.59
C PRO A 156 11.51 -0.95 11.62
N MET A 157 11.83 0.33 11.43
CA MET A 157 11.27 1.42 12.23
C MET A 157 9.81 1.73 11.90
N SER A 158 9.29 1.18 10.80
CA SER A 158 7.89 1.40 10.40
C SER A 158 6.93 0.77 11.40
N VAL A 159 5.85 1.49 11.68
CA VAL A 159 4.68 0.99 12.41
C VAL A 159 3.45 1.24 11.55
N LEU A 160 2.37 0.47 11.75
CA LEU A 160 1.23 0.53 10.83
C LEU A 160 0.30 1.72 11.07
N ASP A 161 0.28 2.28 12.28
CA ASP A 161 -0.53 3.45 12.62
C ASP A 161 -0.03 4.15 13.88
N THR A 162 -0.76 5.18 14.31
CA THR A 162 -0.47 6.00 15.49
C THR A 162 -0.60 5.26 16.83
N THR A 163 -1.13 4.05 16.84
CA THR A 163 -1.17 3.19 18.03
C THR A 163 0.08 2.31 18.17
N HIS A 164 1.07 2.52 17.30
CA HIS A 164 2.31 1.74 17.23
C HIS A 164 2.10 0.25 16.99
N LEU A 165 1.16 -0.09 16.10
CA LEU A 165 1.01 -1.46 15.61
C LEU A 165 2.34 -1.97 15.02
N PRO A 166 3.00 -2.93 15.68
CA PRO A 166 4.37 -3.31 15.32
C PRO A 166 4.42 -4.27 14.13
N VAL A 167 5.48 -4.12 13.36
CA VAL A 167 5.87 -5.05 12.29
C VAL A 167 7.33 -5.44 12.46
N SER A 168 7.80 -6.47 11.74
CA SER A 168 9.20 -6.86 11.72
C SER A 168 9.90 -6.44 10.43
N ALA A 169 11.22 -6.63 10.37
CA ALA A 169 12.00 -6.44 9.15
C ALA A 169 11.67 -7.48 8.05
N GLU A 170 10.91 -8.54 8.37
CA GLU A 170 10.47 -9.55 7.42
C GLU A 170 9.11 -9.22 6.79
N LEU A 171 8.55 -8.04 7.13
CA LEU A 171 7.27 -7.61 6.55
C LEU A 171 7.34 -7.57 5.03
N LYS A 172 6.38 -8.25 4.43
CA LYS A 172 6.00 -8.14 3.03
C LYS A 172 4.55 -7.67 2.98
N SER A 173 4.23 -6.69 2.14
CA SER A 173 2.85 -6.33 1.83
C SER A 173 2.48 -6.75 0.42
N VAL A 174 1.27 -7.23 0.26
CA VAL A 174 0.65 -7.48 -1.05
C VAL A 174 -0.60 -6.62 -1.15
N GLU A 175 -0.66 -5.76 -2.16
CA GLU A 175 -1.76 -4.83 -2.38
C GLU A 175 -2.47 -5.20 -3.67
N ARG A 176 -3.80 -5.25 -3.63
CA ARG A 176 -4.65 -5.45 -4.81
C ARG A 176 -5.52 -4.21 -4.99
N MET A 177 -5.17 -3.43 -5.99
CA MET A 177 -5.81 -2.15 -6.28
C MET A 177 -6.77 -2.30 -7.45
N LYS A 178 -8.04 -1.95 -7.26
CA LYS A 178 -9.08 -2.08 -8.27
C LYS A 178 -10.00 -0.86 -8.27
N LEU A 179 -10.42 -0.41 -9.45
CA LEU A 179 -11.49 0.57 -9.57
C LEU A 179 -12.86 -0.12 -9.41
N LEU A 180 -13.66 0.37 -8.49
CA LEU A 180 -15.07 -0.04 -8.34
C LEU A 180 -15.97 0.80 -9.26
N SER A 181 -15.55 2.02 -9.55
CA SER A 181 -16.12 2.96 -10.51
C SER A 181 -15.02 3.93 -10.97
N PRO A 182 -15.26 4.80 -11.96
CA PRO A 182 -14.26 5.80 -12.38
C PRO A 182 -13.71 6.65 -11.23
N ASP A 183 -14.52 6.91 -10.18
CA ASP A 183 -14.17 7.77 -9.08
C ASP A 183 -14.00 7.05 -7.74
N LYS A 184 -14.02 5.72 -7.74
CA LYS A 184 -13.91 4.91 -6.53
C LYS A 184 -12.92 3.78 -6.70
N MET A 185 -11.87 3.78 -5.89
CA MET A 185 -10.86 2.73 -5.84
C MET A 185 -10.98 1.94 -4.55
N GLN A 186 -10.77 0.64 -4.63
CA GLN A 186 -10.58 -0.27 -3.51
C GLN A 186 -9.16 -0.81 -3.51
N VAL A 187 -8.54 -0.86 -2.35
CA VAL A 187 -7.25 -1.50 -2.13
C VAL A 187 -7.37 -2.50 -1.00
N GLU A 188 -7.17 -3.77 -1.33
CA GLU A 188 -6.99 -4.84 -0.36
C GLU A 188 -5.49 -4.95 -0.05
N ILE A 189 -5.11 -4.81 1.23
CA ILE A 189 -3.72 -4.83 1.66
C ILE A 189 -3.52 -6.00 2.61
N THR A 190 -2.73 -6.98 2.20
CA THR A 190 -2.38 -8.16 2.99
C THR A 190 -0.95 -8.04 3.51
N LEU A 191 -0.81 -8.09 4.81
CA LEU A 191 0.48 -8.15 5.50
C LEU A 191 0.89 -9.60 5.70
N ILE A 192 2.11 -9.91 5.32
CA ILE A 192 2.75 -11.23 5.52
C ILE A 192 4.02 -10.97 6.32
N ASP A 193 3.97 -11.28 7.61
CA ASP A 193 5.06 -11.05 8.55
C ASP A 193 5.05 -12.19 9.59
N PRO A 194 5.75 -13.29 9.33
CA PRO A 194 5.67 -14.48 10.18
C PRO A 194 6.26 -14.29 11.59
N LYS A 195 7.06 -13.24 11.81
CA LYS A 195 7.53 -12.87 13.15
C LYS A 195 6.46 -12.14 13.96
N ALA A 196 5.74 -11.23 13.29
CA ALA A 196 4.76 -10.39 13.95
C ALA A 196 3.39 -11.06 14.06
N TYR A 197 2.98 -11.83 13.04
CA TYR A 197 1.64 -12.35 12.90
C TYR A 197 1.62 -13.85 12.68
N THR A 198 0.70 -14.55 13.33
CA THR A 198 0.52 -16.03 13.21
C THR A 198 -0.11 -16.45 11.88
N LYS A 199 -0.68 -15.51 11.13
CA LYS A 199 -1.23 -15.69 9.78
C LYS A 199 -1.24 -14.35 9.03
N PRO A 200 -1.34 -14.34 7.70
CA PRO A 200 -1.53 -13.11 6.95
C PRO A 200 -2.70 -12.29 7.47
N TRP A 201 -2.54 -10.97 7.51
CA TRP A 201 -3.55 -10.04 8.00
C TRP A 201 -3.93 -9.04 6.93
N THR A 202 -5.20 -9.05 6.54
CA THR A 202 -5.71 -8.23 5.45
C THR A 202 -6.58 -7.10 5.99
N THR A 203 -6.39 -5.91 5.44
CA THR A 203 -7.29 -4.75 5.61
C THR A 203 -7.80 -4.29 4.25
N LEU A 204 -8.98 -3.69 4.24
CA LEU A 204 -9.60 -3.15 3.05
C LEU A 204 -9.73 -1.63 3.18
N ARG A 205 -9.24 -0.90 2.17
CA ARG A 205 -9.35 0.55 2.10
C ARG A 205 -10.03 0.99 0.83
N THR A 206 -10.77 2.08 0.91
CA THR A 206 -11.34 2.72 -0.27
C THR A 206 -10.89 4.17 -0.38
N TYR A 207 -10.88 4.64 -1.61
CA TYR A 207 -10.41 5.99 -1.96
C TYR A 207 -11.37 6.59 -2.97
N THR A 208 -11.57 7.89 -2.85
CA THR A 208 -12.39 8.68 -3.77
C THR A 208 -11.50 9.57 -4.61
N ARG A 209 -11.69 9.53 -5.93
CA ARG A 209 -10.99 10.42 -6.88
C ARG A 209 -11.39 11.86 -6.63
N LYS A 210 -10.45 12.76 -6.82
CA LYS A 210 -10.62 14.22 -6.62
C LYS A 210 -10.35 14.97 -7.91
N PRO A 211 -11.30 15.02 -8.85
CA PRO A 211 -11.09 15.71 -10.12
C PRO A 211 -10.81 17.20 -9.92
N GLY A 212 -9.76 17.69 -10.59
CA GLY A 212 -9.37 19.10 -10.52
C GLY A 212 -8.58 19.49 -9.26
N GLU A 213 -8.41 18.60 -8.29
CA GLU A 213 -7.51 18.83 -7.16
C GLU A 213 -6.05 18.53 -7.55
N GLN A 214 -5.14 19.13 -6.81
CA GLN A 214 -3.69 18.94 -6.92
C GLN A 214 -3.16 18.58 -5.55
N ILE A 215 -2.11 17.75 -5.51
CA ILE A 215 -1.36 17.55 -4.27
C ILE A 215 -0.52 18.79 -3.99
N LEU A 216 -0.48 19.19 -2.72
CA LEU A 216 0.25 20.38 -2.28
C LEU A 216 1.68 20.02 -1.85
N GLN A 217 2.51 21.01 -1.75
CA GLN A 217 3.82 20.86 -1.13
C GLN A 217 3.65 20.63 0.36
N TYR A 218 4.29 19.59 0.87
CA TYR A 218 4.35 19.28 2.30
C TYR A 218 5.77 19.50 2.81
N VAL A 219 5.91 20.34 3.83
CA VAL A 219 7.19 20.58 4.51
C VAL A 219 6.99 20.25 5.99
N CYS A 220 7.50 19.12 6.45
CA CYS A 220 7.33 18.67 7.82
C CYS A 220 7.90 19.64 8.84
N GLU A 221 9.02 20.25 8.53
CA GLU A 221 9.76 21.13 9.46
C GLU A 221 9.05 22.46 9.73
N GLU A 222 8.20 22.96 8.81
CA GLU A 222 7.60 24.30 8.93
C GLU A 222 6.77 24.55 10.17
N ASN A 223 6.10 23.51 10.69
CA ASN A 223 5.25 23.61 11.88
C ASN A 223 5.53 22.49 12.90
N ASN A 224 6.66 21.82 12.78
CA ASN A 224 7.02 20.81 13.74
C ASN A 224 7.40 21.46 15.08
N ARG A 225 6.48 21.40 16.04
CA ARG A 225 6.64 21.91 17.41
C ARG A 225 6.86 20.83 18.43
N ASN A 226 7.02 19.59 17.98
CA ASN A 226 7.24 18.47 18.87
C ASN A 226 8.68 18.55 19.43
N PRO A 227 8.89 18.66 20.74
CA PRO A 227 10.22 18.63 21.31
C PRO A 227 10.82 17.25 21.09
N VAL A 228 12.07 17.21 20.66
CA VAL A 228 12.86 15.99 20.60
C VAL A 228 13.77 16.00 21.81
N GLY A 229 13.67 14.98 22.66
CA GLY A 229 14.57 14.78 23.79
C GLY A 229 15.98 14.42 23.34
N GLU A 230 16.96 14.54 24.23
CA GLU A 230 18.36 14.17 23.96
C GLU A 230 18.53 12.68 23.59
N ASP A 231 17.60 11.84 24.01
CA ASP A 231 17.52 10.41 23.69
C ASP A 231 16.81 10.10 22.35
N GLY A 232 16.46 11.15 21.57
CA GLY A 232 15.74 11.01 20.30
C GLY A 232 14.24 10.71 20.46
N THR A 233 13.69 10.70 21.67
CA THR A 233 12.27 10.56 21.89
C THR A 233 11.56 11.87 21.54
N THR A 234 10.48 11.78 20.76
CA THR A 234 9.62 12.93 20.48
C THR A 234 8.54 13.06 21.54
N GLY A 235 8.49 14.22 22.20
CA GLY A 235 7.34 14.61 22.98
C GLY A 235 6.16 14.97 22.08
N PHE A 236 4.94 14.90 22.60
CA PHE A 236 3.74 15.41 21.92
C PHE A 236 3.33 16.73 22.56
N VAL A 237 3.33 17.81 21.77
CA VAL A 237 2.70 19.06 22.18
C VAL A 237 1.26 19.04 21.65
N GLY A 238 0.33 18.69 22.53
CA GLY A 238 -1.10 18.75 22.20
C GLY A 238 -1.55 20.16 21.82
N PRO A 239 -2.67 20.31 21.12
CA PRO A 239 -3.27 21.61 20.85
C PRO A 239 -3.56 22.33 22.18
N LYS A 240 -3.17 23.63 22.23
CA LYS A 240 -3.57 24.52 23.34
C LYS A 240 -5.02 24.89 23.23
#